data_add5abb7ac9800d9116135fa20c6dfe1
#
_entry.id   add5abb7ac9800d9116135fa20c6dfe1
#
_cell.length_a   1.000
_cell.length_b   1.000
_cell.length_c   1.000
_cell.angle_alpha   90.00
_cell.angle_beta   90.00
_cell.angle_gamma   90.00
#
_symmetry.space_group_name_H-M   'P 1'
#
loop_
_entity.id
_entity.type
_entity.pdbx_description
1 polymer ?
#
loop_
_entity_poly.entity_id
_entity_poly.type
_entity_poly.pdbx_seq_one_letter_code
_entity_poly.pdbx_strand_id
1 'polypeptide(L)'
;MRVTVIGHSCLRVETRAGTILVDPWLFGSCYWRSWWHFPPSTEPTEEMLRPDWVYLTHHHFDHFHYPSMRKLDRSAEILIPRFGVDVMSDEVESLGFEKPRELIHGREIDLGDG
;
A
#
# COMPACT_ATOMS: atom_id res chain seq x y z
N MET A 1 6.42 -17.62 -4.77
CA MET A 1 6.28 -16.34 -4.06
C MET A 1 7.60 -15.60 -4.10
N ARG A 2 7.59 -14.31 -4.42
CA ARG A 2 8.77 -13.44 -4.41
C ARG A 2 8.45 -12.23 -3.53
N VAL A 3 9.39 -11.82 -2.69
CA VAL A 3 9.27 -10.60 -1.88
C VAL A 3 10.41 -9.66 -2.26
N THR A 4 10.06 -8.43 -2.61
CA THR A 4 11.02 -7.37 -2.94
C THR A 4 10.88 -6.25 -1.93
N VAL A 5 11.98 -5.88 -1.28
CA VAL A 5 12.04 -4.69 -0.42
C VAL A 5 12.26 -3.49 -1.32
N ILE A 6 11.29 -2.58 -1.37
CA ILE A 6 11.39 -1.37 -2.18
C ILE A 6 12.13 -0.28 -1.42
N GLY A 7 11.80 -0.10 -0.16
CA GLY A 7 12.46 0.84 0.74
C GLY A 7 11.60 1.10 1.97
N HIS A 8 12.24 1.40 3.09
CA HIS A 8 11.57 1.59 4.39
C HIS A 8 10.68 0.37 4.71
N SER A 9 9.41 0.54 4.91
CA SER A 9 8.46 -0.56 5.15
C SER A 9 7.71 -1.01 3.88
N CYS A 10 8.06 -0.47 2.72
CA CYS A 10 7.41 -0.80 1.47
C CYS A 10 7.92 -2.11 0.90
N LEU A 11 7.04 -3.08 0.80
CA LEU A 11 7.30 -4.40 0.24
C LEU A 11 6.40 -4.67 -0.96
N ARG A 12 6.94 -5.33 -1.98
CA ARG A 12 6.16 -5.91 -3.07
C ARG A 12 6.22 -7.43 -2.97
N VAL A 13 5.07 -8.04 -2.82
CA VAL A 13 4.91 -9.50 -2.73
C VAL A 13 4.23 -10.01 -3.99
N GLU A 14 4.91 -10.89 -4.72
CA GLU A 14 4.41 -11.51 -5.94
C GLU A 14 4.03 -12.96 -5.66
N THR A 15 2.80 -13.32 -5.99
CA THR A 15 2.28 -14.69 -5.87
C THR A 15 1.69 -15.12 -7.20
N ARG A 16 1.20 -16.35 -7.29
CA ARG A 16 0.44 -16.82 -8.47
C ARG A 16 -0.94 -16.16 -8.56
N ALA A 17 -1.51 -15.73 -7.43
CA ALA A 17 -2.79 -15.04 -7.39
C ALA A 17 -2.70 -13.58 -7.86
N GLY A 18 -1.54 -12.95 -7.68
CA GLY A 18 -1.31 -11.55 -8.03
C GLY A 18 -0.23 -10.91 -7.17
N THR A 19 -0.21 -9.59 -7.19
CA THR A 19 0.79 -8.76 -6.51
C THR A 19 0.18 -7.96 -5.38
N ILE A 20 0.85 -7.94 -4.25
CA ILE A 20 0.49 -7.12 -3.08
C ILE A 20 1.57 -6.08 -2.87
N LEU A 21 1.19 -4.83 -2.77
CA LEU A 21 2.07 -3.73 -2.37
C LEU A 21 1.74 -3.35 -0.93
N VAL A 22 2.73 -3.41 -0.06
CA VAL A 22 2.57 -3.12 1.38
C VAL A 22 3.14 -1.74 1.67
N ASP A 23 2.38 -0.91 2.40
CA ASP A 23 2.80 0.41 2.89
C ASP A 23 3.57 1.25 1.86
N PRO A 24 2.94 1.64 0.75
CA PRO A 24 3.63 2.24 -0.39
C PRO A 24 4.10 3.66 -0.12
N TRP A 25 5.36 3.79 0.25
CA TRP A 25 6.13 5.01 0.15
C TRP A 25 7.18 4.80 -0.94
N LEU A 26 6.85 5.15 -2.18
CA LEU A 26 7.61 4.79 -3.38
C LEU A 26 8.63 5.84 -3.79
N PHE A 27 8.43 7.10 -3.42
CA PHE A 27 9.27 8.23 -3.80
C PHE A 27 9.04 9.42 -2.87
N GLY A 28 9.93 10.41 -2.96
CA GLY A 28 9.79 11.66 -2.24
C GLY A 28 10.01 11.54 -0.73
N SER A 29 9.48 12.49 0.00
CA SER A 29 9.67 12.62 1.44
C SER A 29 8.38 12.42 2.23
N CYS A 30 8.51 12.14 3.51
CA CYS A 30 7.45 12.16 4.50
C CYS A 30 7.70 13.26 5.54
N TYR A 31 6.66 13.56 6.35
CA TYR A 31 6.73 14.48 7.48
C TYR A 31 7.39 15.81 7.13
N TRP A 32 6.76 16.53 6.14
CA TRP A 32 7.19 17.88 5.71
C TRP A 32 8.66 17.95 5.31
N ARG A 33 9.12 16.96 4.48
CA ARG A 33 10.48 16.86 3.95
C ARG A 33 11.56 16.56 5.00
N SER A 34 11.18 16.08 6.18
CA SER A 34 12.14 15.69 7.21
C SER A 34 12.63 14.25 7.08
N TRP A 35 11.85 13.37 6.44
CA TRP A 35 12.20 11.97 6.24
C TRP A 35 12.37 11.65 4.76
N TRP A 36 13.48 10.99 4.43
CA TRP A 36 13.81 10.54 3.07
C TRP A 36 14.27 9.08 3.11
N HIS A 37 14.11 8.38 1.98
CA HIS A 37 14.64 7.02 1.85
C HIS A 37 16.18 7.03 1.91
N PHE A 38 16.73 6.03 2.60
CA PHE A 38 18.15 5.70 2.53
C PHE A 38 18.30 4.17 2.37
N PRO A 39 18.95 3.66 1.30
CA PRO A 39 19.40 4.43 0.13
C PRO A 39 18.27 5.23 -0.55
N PRO A 40 18.62 6.28 -1.34
CA PRO A 40 17.61 7.06 -2.05
C PRO A 40 16.70 6.18 -2.91
N SER A 41 15.40 6.49 -2.91
CA SER A 41 14.43 5.81 -3.77
C SER A 41 14.71 6.08 -5.25
N THR A 42 14.42 5.10 -6.09
CA THR A 42 14.37 5.26 -7.55
C THR A 42 12.97 5.58 -8.01
N GLU A 43 12.81 6.07 -9.25
CA GLU A 43 11.48 6.26 -9.83
C GLU A 43 10.72 4.92 -9.85
N PRO A 44 9.45 4.91 -9.43
CA PRO A 44 8.65 3.70 -9.49
C PRO A 44 8.40 3.27 -10.93
N THR A 45 8.47 1.97 -11.18
CA THR A 45 8.14 1.40 -12.49
C THR A 45 6.62 1.33 -12.69
N GLU A 46 6.17 1.25 -13.94
CA GLU A 46 4.76 1.01 -14.28
C GLU A 46 4.18 -0.21 -13.55
N GLU A 47 4.97 -1.27 -13.45
CA GLU A 47 4.59 -2.50 -12.76
C GLU A 47 4.35 -2.28 -11.26
N MET A 48 5.17 -1.46 -10.61
CA MET A 48 4.99 -1.11 -9.19
C MET A 48 3.73 -0.28 -8.96
N LEU A 49 3.28 0.46 -9.96
CA LEU A 49 2.10 1.33 -9.88
C LEU A 49 0.78 0.59 -10.16
N ARG A 50 0.83 -0.69 -10.54
CA ARG A 50 -0.35 -1.51 -10.87
C ARG A 50 -0.41 -2.80 -10.04
N PRO A 51 -0.40 -2.71 -8.70
CA PRO A 51 -0.61 -3.90 -7.88
C PRO A 51 -2.05 -4.36 -7.95
N ASP A 52 -2.30 -5.63 -7.69
CA ASP A 52 -3.67 -6.15 -7.55
C ASP A 52 -4.26 -5.74 -6.20
N TRP A 53 -3.43 -5.78 -5.16
CA TRP A 53 -3.79 -5.36 -3.81
C TRP A 53 -2.79 -4.39 -3.22
N VAL A 54 -3.28 -3.49 -2.38
CA VAL A 54 -2.46 -2.63 -1.53
C VAL A 54 -2.86 -2.88 -0.08
N TYR A 55 -1.89 -3.29 0.74
CA TYR A 55 -2.10 -3.44 2.16
C TYR A 55 -1.50 -2.26 2.91
N LEU A 56 -2.32 -1.55 3.66
CA LEU A 56 -1.93 -0.41 4.49
C LEU A 56 -2.01 -0.83 5.95
N THR A 57 -0.88 -0.88 6.64
CA THR A 57 -0.83 -1.35 8.03
C THR A 57 -1.43 -0.35 9.00
N HIS A 58 -1.20 0.93 8.80
CA HIS A 58 -1.72 2.02 9.62
C HIS A 58 -1.59 3.37 8.91
N HIS A 59 -2.04 4.43 9.55
CA HIS A 59 -2.29 5.74 8.95
C HIS A 59 -1.08 6.70 8.98
N HIS A 60 0.09 6.31 9.47
CA HIS A 60 1.28 7.17 9.43
C HIS A 60 1.73 7.44 8.00
N PHE A 61 2.25 8.64 7.72
CA PHE A 61 2.60 9.09 6.38
C PHE A 61 3.71 8.30 5.71
N ASP A 62 4.59 7.67 6.45
CA ASP A 62 5.64 6.77 5.95
C ASP A 62 5.13 5.36 5.60
N HIS A 63 3.86 5.07 5.87
CA HIS A 63 3.16 3.85 5.52
C HIS A 63 1.97 4.12 4.58
N PHE A 64 1.20 5.15 4.86
CA PHE A 64 0.15 5.68 3.99
C PHE A 64 0.65 6.98 3.33
N HIS A 65 1.48 6.83 2.30
CA HIS A 65 2.07 7.98 1.61
C HIS A 65 1.14 8.47 0.51
N TYR A 66 0.44 9.58 0.74
CA TYR A 66 -0.56 10.10 -0.20
C TYR A 66 -0.02 10.32 -1.62
N PRO A 67 1.17 10.93 -1.81
CA PRO A 67 1.71 11.10 -3.16
C PRO A 67 1.93 9.77 -3.88
N SER A 68 2.38 8.72 -3.18
CA SER A 68 2.52 7.38 -3.76
C SER A 68 1.16 6.77 -4.09
N MET A 69 0.20 6.84 -3.16
CA MET A 69 -1.16 6.33 -3.37
C MET A 69 -1.85 6.98 -4.58
N ARG A 70 -1.63 8.28 -4.78
CA ARG A 70 -2.21 9.00 -5.94
C ARG A 70 -1.69 8.52 -7.29
N LYS A 71 -0.51 7.92 -7.34
CA LYS A 71 0.06 7.36 -8.57
C LYS A 71 -0.37 5.93 -8.85
N LEU A 72 -0.91 5.21 -7.87
CA LEU A 72 -1.35 3.83 -8.05
C LEU A 72 -2.59 3.74 -8.94
N ASP A 73 -2.69 2.65 -9.68
CA ASP A 73 -3.89 2.33 -10.45
C ASP A 73 -5.09 2.17 -9.50
N ARG A 74 -6.21 2.79 -9.84
CA ARG A 74 -7.43 2.79 -9.01
C ARG A 74 -8.15 1.46 -9.00
N SER A 75 -7.79 0.52 -9.86
CA SER A 75 -8.33 -0.84 -9.87
C SER A 75 -7.78 -1.70 -8.74
N ALA A 76 -6.70 -1.29 -8.08
CA ALA A 76 -6.14 -2.01 -6.95
C ALA A 76 -7.16 -2.09 -5.79
N GLU A 77 -7.35 -3.28 -5.25
CA GLU A 77 -8.15 -3.46 -4.04
C GLU A 77 -7.33 -3.08 -2.81
N ILE A 78 -7.86 -2.21 -1.97
CA ILE A 78 -7.18 -1.75 -0.77
C ILE A 78 -7.60 -2.62 0.42
N LEU A 79 -6.62 -3.11 1.15
CA LEU A 79 -6.77 -3.93 2.35
C LEU A 79 -6.28 -3.13 3.55
N ILE A 80 -7.08 -3.03 4.59
CA ILE A 80 -6.72 -2.33 5.83
C ILE A 80 -7.09 -3.18 7.04
N PRO A 81 -6.37 -3.09 8.15
CA PRO A 81 -6.84 -3.67 9.40
C PRO A 81 -8.15 -3.02 9.84
N ARG A 82 -9.02 -3.78 10.50
CA ARG A 82 -10.20 -3.21 11.11
C ARG A 82 -9.79 -2.39 12.33
N PHE A 83 -9.96 -1.07 12.23
CA PHE A 83 -9.86 -0.14 13.35
C PHE A 83 -11.27 0.21 13.85
N GLY A 84 -11.37 0.75 15.02
CA GLY A 84 -12.67 1.20 15.57
C GLY A 84 -13.15 2.55 15.00
N VAL A 85 -12.48 3.08 13.97
CA VAL A 85 -12.76 4.37 13.34
C VAL A 85 -12.57 4.27 11.83
N ASP A 86 -13.30 5.07 11.06
CA ASP A 86 -13.34 5.00 9.59
C ASP A 86 -12.40 5.98 8.87
N VAL A 87 -11.52 6.67 9.59
CA VAL A 87 -10.66 7.72 9.02
C VAL A 87 -9.86 7.20 7.82
N MET A 88 -9.21 6.05 7.96
CA MET A 88 -8.37 5.49 6.90
C MET A 88 -9.20 5.02 5.72
N SER A 89 -10.38 4.43 5.98
CA SER A 89 -11.34 4.04 4.94
C SER A 89 -11.82 5.26 4.14
N ASP A 90 -12.22 6.33 4.83
CA ASP A 90 -12.68 7.56 4.20
C ASP A 90 -11.61 8.21 3.33
N GLU A 91 -10.35 8.20 3.78
CA GLU A 91 -9.23 8.75 3.02
C GLU A 91 -8.91 7.92 1.78
N VAL A 92 -8.97 6.59 1.87
CA VAL A 92 -8.81 5.70 0.71
C VAL A 92 -9.87 6.02 -0.34
N GLU A 93 -11.13 6.13 0.05
CA GLU A 93 -12.22 6.48 -0.86
C GLU A 93 -12.04 7.88 -1.45
N SER A 94 -11.56 8.84 -0.65
CA SER A 94 -11.31 10.21 -1.12
C SER A 94 -10.22 10.29 -2.20
N LEU A 95 -9.31 9.32 -2.23
CA LEU A 95 -8.28 9.19 -3.27
C LEU A 95 -8.80 8.53 -4.56
N GLY A 96 -10.06 8.09 -4.59
CA GLY A 96 -10.70 7.52 -5.76
C GLY A 96 -10.64 5.99 -5.85
N PHE A 97 -10.21 5.31 -4.80
CA PHE A 97 -10.28 3.85 -4.71
C PHE A 97 -11.68 3.40 -4.26
N GLU A 98 -12.01 2.14 -4.54
CA GLU A 98 -13.18 1.50 -3.93
C GLU A 98 -13.02 1.44 -2.40
N LYS A 99 -14.13 1.28 -1.71
CA LYS A 99 -14.12 1.10 -0.26
C LYS A 99 -13.17 -0.04 0.12
N PRO A 100 -12.20 0.18 1.02
CA PRO A 100 -11.25 -0.85 1.38
C PRO A 100 -11.91 -2.04 2.07
N ARG A 101 -11.33 -3.23 1.85
CA ARG A 101 -11.69 -4.43 2.61
C ARG A 101 -11.02 -4.37 3.98
N GLU A 102 -11.80 -4.43 5.03
CA GLU A 102 -11.30 -4.48 6.39
C GLU A 102 -10.94 -5.92 6.79
N LEU A 103 -9.71 -6.07 7.29
CA LEU A 103 -9.17 -7.34 7.76
C LEU A 103 -9.35 -7.46 9.26
N ILE A 104 -9.90 -8.59 9.69
CA ILE A 104 -10.09 -8.89 11.11
C ILE A 104 -8.86 -9.59 11.64
N HIS A 105 -8.32 -9.09 12.75
CA HIS A 105 -7.14 -9.67 13.40
C HIS A 105 -7.33 -11.16 13.67
N GLY A 106 -6.31 -11.96 13.32
CA GLY A 106 -6.30 -13.40 13.50
C GLY A 106 -7.18 -14.21 12.54
N ARG A 107 -7.80 -13.56 11.54
CA ARG A 107 -8.56 -14.25 10.49
C ARG A 107 -7.80 -14.25 9.18
N GLU A 108 -7.79 -15.40 8.55
CA GLU A 108 -7.27 -15.54 7.20
C GLU A 108 -8.30 -15.04 6.18
N ILE A 109 -7.78 -14.47 5.09
CA ILE A 109 -8.58 -14.13 3.91
C ILE A 109 -7.98 -14.82 2.70
N ASP A 110 -8.85 -15.24 1.79
CA ASP A 110 -8.44 -15.83 0.51
C ASP A 110 -8.38 -14.71 -0.54
N LEU A 111 -7.23 -14.56 -1.18
CA LEU A 111 -7.02 -13.63 -2.28
C LEU A 111 -6.96 -14.32 -3.64
N GLY A 112 -7.20 -15.62 -3.69
CA GLY A 112 -7.18 -16.44 -4.89
C GLY A 112 -6.16 -17.57 -4.84
N ASP A 113 -6.02 -18.29 -5.97
CA ASP A 113 -5.19 -19.48 -6.10
C ASP A 113 -3.69 -19.17 -6.12
N GLY A 114 -3.12 -19.00 -4.99
CA GLY A 114 -1.70 -18.68 -4.87
C GLY A 114 -1.13 -18.74 -3.50
#